data_d10e2cfb55948013f2a89706dc9ad1a0
#
_entry.id   d10e2cfb55948013f2a89706dc9ad1a0
#
_cell.length_a   1.000
_cell.length_b   1.000
_cell.length_c   1.000
_cell.angle_alpha   90.00
_cell.angle_beta   90.00
_cell.angle_gamma   90.00
#
_symmetry.space_group_name_H-M   'P 1'
#
loop_
_entity.id
_entity.type
_entity.pdbx_description
1 polymer ?
#
loop_
_entity_poly.entity_id
_entity_poly.type
_entity_poly.pdbx_seq_one_letter_code
_entity_poly.pdbx_strand_id
1 'polypeptide(L)'
;CHTRRQRQMCIRDSVDGVKAAIKDSGLTITQMVETAWASASTYRGSDMRGGANGARIRLAPQKDWEANKPEQLASVLAKLSGIADSFGASLAEVIVLAGNVGIEMASGMEVTFHPGRGDATEEQTDSASFSVMEPLADGFRNFLKTNYAVTPEEMMLDKAQLLGLTAPEMTVLVGGLRTLGVSSDDRGLFSSDNNNLSNDYFTTLLDMGVKWKPTGSNSYDGIDRSTGAVLRRASRTDLVFGSNSQLRAIAEVYAQNDNEHKFKTDFIAAWTKVM
;
A
#
# COMPACT_ATOMS: atom_id res chain seq x y z
N CYS A 1 -17.75 36.95 2.21
CA CYS A 1 -18.11 35.84 3.08
C CYS A 1 -18.81 34.76 2.27
N HIS A 2 -18.07 33.70 1.86
CA HIS A 2 -18.68 32.60 1.12
C HIS A 2 -19.52 31.74 2.07
N THR A 3 -20.72 31.34 1.66
CA THR A 3 -21.57 30.42 2.41
C THR A 3 -20.88 29.05 2.55
N ARG A 4 -21.22 28.29 3.60
CA ARG A 4 -20.68 26.93 3.84
C ARG A 4 -20.82 26.01 2.59
N ARG A 5 -21.90 26.19 1.82
CA ARG A 5 -22.19 25.46 0.58
C ARG A 5 -21.25 25.86 -0.56
N GLN A 6 -20.90 27.15 -0.68
CA GLN A 6 -19.94 27.65 -1.68
C GLN A 6 -18.52 27.21 -1.36
N ARG A 7 -18.10 27.17 -0.08
CA ARG A 7 -16.80 26.61 0.32
C ARG A 7 -16.69 25.12 -0.01
N GLN A 8 -17.74 24.33 0.25
CA GLN A 8 -17.75 22.90 -0.08
C GLN A 8 -17.69 22.68 -1.61
N MET A 9 -18.32 23.50 -2.41
CA MET A 9 -18.30 23.43 -3.87
C MET A 9 -16.91 23.78 -4.42
N CYS A 10 -16.29 24.86 -3.95
CA CYS A 10 -14.92 25.25 -4.36
C CYS A 10 -13.86 24.21 -3.95
N ILE A 11 -14.00 23.57 -2.78
CA ILE A 11 -13.08 22.50 -2.34
C ILE A 11 -13.24 21.28 -3.22
N ARG A 12 -14.47 20.90 -3.58
CA ARG A 12 -14.75 19.74 -4.43
C ARG A 12 -14.20 19.94 -5.84
N ASP A 13 -14.45 21.10 -6.45
CA ASP A 13 -13.91 21.44 -7.78
C ASP A 13 -12.38 21.43 -7.79
N SER A 14 -11.74 21.88 -6.70
CA SER A 14 -10.28 21.82 -6.53
C SER A 14 -9.77 20.37 -6.42
N VAL A 15 -10.44 19.50 -5.66
CA VAL A 15 -10.06 18.08 -5.51
C VAL A 15 -10.21 17.34 -6.84
N ASP A 16 -11.30 17.58 -7.58
CA ASP A 16 -11.53 16.93 -8.87
C ASP A 16 -10.49 17.38 -9.91
N GLY A 17 -10.08 18.66 -9.87
CA GLY A 17 -8.99 19.19 -10.71
C GLY A 17 -7.65 18.53 -10.40
N VAL A 18 -7.30 18.35 -9.12
CA VAL A 18 -6.08 17.65 -8.69
C VAL A 18 -6.13 16.19 -9.12
N LYS A 19 -7.27 15.49 -8.93
CA LYS A 19 -7.43 14.10 -9.38
C LYS A 19 -7.25 13.97 -10.90
N ALA A 20 -7.78 14.89 -11.69
CA ALA A 20 -7.59 14.91 -13.14
C ALA A 20 -6.10 15.09 -13.51
N ALA A 21 -5.41 16.05 -12.91
CA ALA A 21 -3.98 16.26 -13.13
C ALA A 21 -3.12 15.04 -12.73
N ILE A 22 -3.49 14.33 -11.65
CA ILE A 22 -2.84 13.08 -11.24
C ILE A 22 -3.04 12.00 -12.32
N LYS A 23 -4.25 11.81 -12.83
CA LYS A 23 -4.53 10.85 -13.93
C LYS A 23 -3.70 11.12 -15.17
N ASP A 24 -3.51 12.40 -15.51
CA ASP A 24 -2.74 12.83 -16.69
C ASP A 24 -1.22 12.88 -16.46
N SER A 25 -0.75 12.64 -15.24
CA SER A 25 0.68 12.73 -14.87
C SER A 25 1.57 11.65 -15.51
N GLY A 26 0.97 10.58 -16.05
CA GLY A 26 1.69 9.42 -16.55
C GLY A 26 2.35 8.57 -15.46
N LEU A 27 1.91 8.69 -14.19
CA LEU A 27 2.27 7.76 -13.12
C LEU A 27 1.48 6.47 -13.25
N THR A 28 2.13 5.34 -12.97
CA THR A 28 1.44 4.06 -12.92
C THR A 28 0.61 3.93 -11.64
N ILE A 29 -0.41 3.08 -11.65
CA ILE A 29 -1.22 2.77 -10.46
C ILE A 29 -0.31 2.28 -9.32
N THR A 30 0.62 1.38 -9.61
CA THR A 30 1.59 0.89 -8.63
C THR A 30 2.40 2.00 -7.99
N GLN A 31 2.95 2.94 -8.79
CA GLN A 31 3.72 4.07 -8.27
C GLN A 31 2.90 4.97 -7.36
N MET A 32 1.66 5.28 -7.74
CA MET A 32 0.76 6.13 -6.95
C MET A 32 0.40 5.47 -5.62
N VAL A 33 0.00 4.21 -5.66
CA VAL A 33 -0.42 3.45 -4.48
C VAL A 33 0.76 3.17 -3.55
N GLU A 34 1.92 2.76 -4.09
CA GLU A 34 3.10 2.47 -3.29
C GLU A 34 3.63 3.73 -2.57
N THR A 35 3.62 4.89 -3.24
CA THR A 35 4.07 6.14 -2.64
C THR A 35 3.13 6.61 -1.53
N ALA A 36 1.82 6.53 -1.73
CA ALA A 36 0.84 6.86 -0.70
C ALA A 36 0.94 5.91 0.50
N TRP A 37 1.06 4.61 0.26
CA TRP A 37 1.29 3.62 1.31
C TRP A 37 2.57 3.91 2.09
N ALA A 38 3.69 4.16 1.40
CA ALA A 38 4.98 4.46 2.03
C ALA A 38 4.91 5.69 2.94
N SER A 39 4.15 6.71 2.54
CA SER A 39 3.93 7.91 3.34
C SER A 39 3.07 7.63 4.58
N ALA A 40 1.91 6.99 4.40
CA ALA A 40 0.90 6.79 5.44
C ALA A 40 1.29 5.69 6.45
N SER A 41 1.90 4.61 5.99
CA SER A 41 2.20 3.43 6.81
C SER A 41 3.33 3.62 7.84
N THR A 42 3.89 4.81 7.93
CA THR A 42 4.81 5.21 9.01
C THR A 42 4.08 5.57 10.30
N TYR A 43 2.74 5.67 10.29
CA TYR A 43 1.96 5.97 11.47
C TYR A 43 2.08 4.89 12.54
N ARG A 44 2.18 5.32 13.80
CA ARG A 44 2.22 4.47 14.97
C ARG A 44 1.16 4.89 15.97
N GLY A 45 0.15 4.06 16.16
CA GLY A 45 -0.91 4.30 17.14
C GLY A 45 -0.45 4.31 18.59
N SER A 46 0.77 3.79 18.87
CA SER A 46 1.34 3.77 20.24
C SER A 46 1.73 5.16 20.76
N ASP A 47 2.22 6.04 19.89
CA ASP A 47 2.67 7.39 20.23
C ASP A 47 2.12 8.48 19.30
N MET A 48 1.24 8.11 18.37
CA MET A 48 0.58 8.99 17.40
C MET A 48 1.57 9.76 16.49
N ARG A 49 2.74 9.17 16.21
CA ARG A 49 3.75 9.73 15.31
C ARG A 49 3.68 9.11 13.92
N GLY A 50 4.25 9.79 12.95
CA GLY A 50 4.29 9.35 11.55
C GLY A 50 2.98 9.64 10.82
N GLY A 51 2.72 8.85 9.75
CA GLY A 51 1.54 9.00 8.91
C GLY A 51 1.73 9.97 7.75
N ALA A 52 0.69 10.09 6.92
CA ALA A 52 0.72 10.88 5.69
C ALA A 52 0.86 12.38 5.92
N ASN A 53 0.41 12.90 7.08
CA ASN A 53 0.50 14.32 7.39
C ASN A 53 1.95 14.76 7.50
N GLY A 54 2.29 15.87 6.87
CA GLY A 54 3.65 16.42 6.83
C GLY A 54 4.44 16.06 5.58
N ALA A 55 3.99 15.12 4.77
CA ALA A 55 4.72 14.59 3.60
C ALA A 55 6.20 14.29 3.91
N ARG A 56 6.48 13.74 5.10
CA ARG A 56 7.87 13.52 5.56
C ARG A 56 8.62 12.51 4.72
N ILE A 57 7.93 11.76 3.89
CA ILE A 57 8.54 10.86 2.91
C ILE A 57 9.49 11.57 1.93
N ARG A 58 9.32 12.89 1.71
CA ARG A 58 10.22 13.72 0.89
C ARG A 58 11.46 14.19 1.63
N LEU A 59 11.48 14.05 2.97
CA LEU A 59 12.55 14.55 3.87
C LEU A 59 13.42 13.39 4.35
N ALA A 60 14.64 13.73 4.72
CA ALA A 60 15.50 12.76 5.41
C ALA A 60 14.92 12.41 6.80
N PRO A 61 15.07 11.16 7.27
CA PRO A 61 15.72 10.03 6.59
C PRO A 61 14.80 9.22 5.68
N GLN A 62 13.49 9.46 5.68
CA GLN A 62 12.49 8.60 5.01
C GLN A 62 12.67 8.52 3.49
N LYS A 63 13.08 9.61 2.84
CA LYS A 63 13.31 9.66 1.39
C LYS A 63 14.40 8.68 0.93
N ASP A 64 15.33 8.36 1.83
CA ASP A 64 16.53 7.57 1.54
C ASP A 64 16.37 6.10 2.01
N TRP A 65 15.25 5.75 2.65
CA TRP A 65 14.99 4.36 3.07
C TRP A 65 14.86 3.42 1.88
N GLU A 66 15.60 2.31 1.93
CA GLU A 66 15.58 1.28 0.87
C GLU A 66 14.15 0.79 0.54
N ALA A 67 13.32 0.60 1.58
CA ALA A 67 11.92 0.20 1.43
C ALA A 67 11.07 1.16 0.59
N ASN A 68 11.51 2.42 0.43
CA ASN A 68 10.81 3.46 -0.31
C ASN A 68 11.29 3.60 -1.76
N LYS A 69 12.28 2.79 -2.19
CA LYS A 69 12.84 2.84 -3.55
C LYS A 69 13.25 4.27 -3.95
N PRO A 70 14.33 4.85 -3.38
CA PRO A 70 14.64 6.28 -3.42
C PRO A 70 14.59 6.92 -4.81
N GLU A 71 15.11 6.25 -5.83
CA GLU A 71 15.13 6.78 -7.21
C GLU A 71 13.71 6.88 -7.80
N GLN A 72 12.91 5.83 -7.64
CA GLN A 72 11.51 5.85 -8.07
C GLN A 72 10.72 6.90 -7.29
N LEU A 73 10.89 6.93 -5.97
CA LEU A 73 10.23 7.89 -5.09
C LEU A 73 10.53 9.34 -5.51
N ALA A 74 11.78 9.67 -5.76
CA ALA A 74 12.18 11.02 -6.20
C ALA A 74 11.48 11.42 -7.51
N SER A 75 11.40 10.50 -8.48
CA SER A 75 10.70 10.74 -9.74
C SER A 75 9.20 10.97 -9.54
N VAL A 76 8.55 10.18 -8.69
CA VAL A 76 7.11 10.32 -8.37
C VAL A 76 6.85 11.64 -7.65
N LEU A 77 7.64 11.93 -6.62
CA LEU A 77 7.49 13.16 -5.82
C LEU A 77 7.69 14.43 -6.67
N ALA A 78 8.60 14.42 -7.63
CA ALA A 78 8.81 15.55 -8.52
C ALA A 78 7.53 15.88 -9.32
N LYS A 79 6.84 14.87 -9.85
CA LYS A 79 5.56 15.06 -10.56
C LYS A 79 4.45 15.52 -9.63
N LEU A 80 4.30 14.88 -8.46
CA LEU A 80 3.26 15.24 -7.48
C LEU A 80 3.47 16.64 -6.89
N SER A 81 4.73 17.05 -6.68
CA SER A 81 5.07 18.41 -6.23
C SER A 81 4.64 19.47 -7.26
N GLY A 82 4.90 19.22 -8.54
CA GLY A 82 4.45 20.13 -9.61
C GLY A 82 2.93 20.27 -9.66
N ILE A 83 2.19 19.21 -9.39
CA ILE A 83 0.73 19.25 -9.27
C ILE A 83 0.32 20.05 -8.02
N ALA A 84 0.94 19.76 -6.85
CA ALA A 84 0.67 20.48 -5.61
C ALA A 84 0.85 22.00 -5.79
N ASP A 85 1.96 22.43 -6.38
CA ASP A 85 2.27 23.84 -6.66
C ASP A 85 1.23 24.46 -7.59
N SER A 86 0.79 23.74 -8.63
CA SER A 86 -0.16 24.24 -9.62
C SER A 86 -1.56 24.51 -9.05
N PHE A 87 -1.95 23.75 -8.02
CA PHE A 87 -3.26 23.87 -7.37
C PHE A 87 -3.21 24.56 -5.99
N GLY A 88 -2.03 24.92 -5.50
CA GLY A 88 -1.85 25.49 -4.16
C GLY A 88 -2.25 24.51 -3.04
N ALA A 89 -2.09 23.22 -3.29
CA ALA A 89 -2.36 22.14 -2.33
C ALA A 89 -1.09 21.73 -1.59
N SER A 90 -1.21 21.12 -0.41
CA SER A 90 -0.05 20.50 0.23
C SER A 90 0.36 19.22 -0.52
N LEU A 91 1.66 18.94 -0.56
CA LEU A 91 2.14 17.69 -1.15
C LEU A 91 1.62 16.47 -0.38
N ALA A 92 1.41 16.58 0.94
CA ALA A 92 0.81 15.54 1.75
C ALA A 92 -0.58 15.13 1.26
N GLU A 93 -1.41 16.10 0.88
CA GLU A 93 -2.73 15.83 0.29
C GLU A 93 -2.63 15.22 -1.10
N VAL A 94 -1.74 15.74 -1.95
CA VAL A 94 -1.57 15.24 -3.32
C VAL A 94 -1.05 13.79 -3.32
N ILE A 95 -0.16 13.42 -2.39
CA ILE A 95 0.30 12.02 -2.23
C ILE A 95 -0.87 11.09 -1.89
N VAL A 96 -1.71 11.45 -0.92
CA VAL A 96 -2.88 10.64 -0.55
C VAL A 96 -3.89 10.56 -1.69
N LEU A 97 -4.16 11.69 -2.34
CA LEU A 97 -5.03 11.72 -3.53
C LEU A 97 -4.49 10.85 -4.66
N ALA A 98 -3.17 10.82 -4.88
CA ALA A 98 -2.57 9.96 -5.90
C ALA A 98 -2.83 8.47 -5.60
N GLY A 99 -2.67 8.04 -4.34
CA GLY A 99 -3.04 6.69 -3.94
C GLY A 99 -4.52 6.38 -4.17
N ASN A 100 -5.41 7.31 -3.78
CA ASN A 100 -6.85 7.14 -3.99
C ASN A 100 -7.20 7.06 -5.49
N VAL A 101 -6.62 7.93 -6.32
CA VAL A 101 -6.80 7.89 -7.79
C VAL A 101 -6.33 6.56 -8.37
N GLY A 102 -5.19 6.03 -7.93
CA GLY A 102 -4.71 4.72 -8.37
C GLY A 102 -5.71 3.61 -8.05
N ILE A 103 -6.28 3.62 -6.84
CA ILE A 103 -7.30 2.65 -6.43
C ILE A 103 -8.62 2.85 -7.18
N GLU A 104 -9.07 4.08 -7.38
CA GLU A 104 -10.26 4.40 -8.17
C GLU A 104 -10.13 3.88 -9.61
N MET A 105 -8.97 4.07 -10.23
CA MET A 105 -8.69 3.55 -11.58
C MET A 105 -8.70 2.02 -11.62
N ALA A 106 -8.16 1.36 -10.61
CA ALA A 106 -8.05 -0.09 -10.56
C ALA A 106 -9.34 -0.80 -10.14
N SER A 107 -10.15 -0.16 -9.28
CA SER A 107 -11.36 -0.77 -8.73
C SER A 107 -12.64 -0.40 -9.46
N GLY A 108 -12.65 0.76 -10.14
CA GLY A 108 -13.85 1.40 -10.66
C GLY A 108 -14.77 1.97 -9.58
N MET A 109 -14.32 2.05 -8.33
CA MET A 109 -15.09 2.54 -7.17
C MET A 109 -14.50 3.82 -6.63
N GLU A 110 -15.33 4.71 -6.10
CA GLU A 110 -14.90 5.97 -5.47
C GLU A 110 -14.21 5.68 -4.12
N VAL A 111 -13.11 6.40 -3.86
CA VAL A 111 -12.37 6.36 -2.58
C VAL A 111 -12.59 7.67 -1.84
N THR A 112 -13.10 7.59 -0.61
CA THR A 112 -13.35 8.76 0.22
C THR A 112 -12.03 9.48 0.55
N PHE A 113 -12.00 10.79 0.36
CA PHE A 113 -10.87 11.63 0.70
C PHE A 113 -11.20 12.56 1.87
N HIS A 114 -10.34 12.58 2.87
CA HIS A 114 -10.42 13.46 4.04
C HIS A 114 -9.30 14.51 3.94
N PRO A 115 -9.61 15.78 3.62
CA PRO A 115 -8.62 16.85 3.54
C PRO A 115 -8.18 17.34 4.92
N GLY A 116 -7.08 18.11 4.96
CA GLY A 116 -6.60 18.81 6.16
C GLY A 116 -5.13 18.53 6.50
N ARG A 117 -4.39 17.83 5.62
CA ARG A 117 -2.96 17.59 5.79
C ARG A 117 -2.16 18.80 5.31
N GLY A 118 -1.08 19.10 6.04
CA GLY A 118 -0.08 20.11 5.65
C GLY A 118 1.28 19.48 5.45
N ASP A 119 2.23 20.27 4.91
CA ASP A 119 3.59 19.84 4.71
C ASP A 119 4.46 20.28 5.88
N ALA A 120 5.26 19.37 6.43
CA ALA A 120 6.21 19.65 7.48
C ALA A 120 7.50 20.25 6.90
N THR A 121 8.18 21.11 7.68
CA THR A 121 9.56 21.52 7.39
C THR A 121 10.55 20.51 7.97
N GLU A 122 11.84 20.67 7.60
CA GLU A 122 12.91 19.84 8.18
C GLU A 122 13.00 20.00 9.70
N GLU A 123 12.84 21.24 10.20
CA GLU A 123 12.89 21.54 11.63
C GLU A 123 11.71 20.92 12.41
N GLN A 124 10.57 20.72 11.74
CA GLN A 124 9.40 20.03 12.30
C GLN A 124 9.50 18.51 12.23
N THR A 125 10.59 18.00 11.64
CA THR A 125 10.85 16.57 11.50
C THR A 125 11.93 16.16 12.47
N ASP A 126 11.62 15.29 13.43
CA ASP A 126 12.59 14.71 14.36
C ASP A 126 13.38 13.61 13.64
N SER A 127 14.34 14.03 12.81
CA SER A 127 15.15 13.13 11.98
C SER A 127 15.92 12.09 12.79
N ALA A 128 16.38 12.46 14.01
CA ALA A 128 17.11 11.54 14.87
C ALA A 128 16.23 10.39 15.38
N SER A 129 14.99 10.69 15.76
CA SER A 129 14.00 9.67 16.16
C SER A 129 13.56 8.82 14.96
N PHE A 130 13.44 9.41 13.78
CA PHE A 130 13.03 8.67 12.57
C PHE A 130 14.15 7.81 11.97
N SER A 131 15.42 8.12 12.19
CA SER A 131 16.53 7.33 11.64
C SER A 131 16.54 5.88 12.14
N VAL A 132 16.16 5.66 13.40
CA VAL A 132 16.06 4.31 14.00
C VAL A 132 14.78 3.57 13.63
N MET A 133 13.87 4.23 12.93
CA MET A 133 12.57 3.69 12.51
C MET A 133 12.58 3.12 11.09
N GLU A 134 13.74 3.07 10.44
CA GLU A 134 13.84 2.46 9.11
C GLU A 134 13.34 1.02 9.15
N PRO A 135 12.37 0.63 8.28
CA PRO A 135 11.81 -0.69 8.31
C PRO A 135 12.86 -1.77 8.03
N LEU A 136 12.97 -2.76 8.90
CA LEU A 136 13.70 -4.01 8.64
C LEU A 136 12.88 -4.94 7.76
N ALA A 137 11.56 -4.87 7.87
CA ALA A 137 10.60 -5.54 7.01
C ALA A 137 9.35 -4.70 6.83
N ASP A 138 8.71 -4.84 5.68
CA ASP A 138 7.36 -4.36 5.42
C ASP A 138 6.59 -5.43 4.65
N GLY A 139 5.84 -6.26 5.35
CA GLY A 139 5.06 -7.34 4.77
C GLY A 139 3.99 -6.88 3.77
N PHE A 140 3.49 -5.65 3.93
CA PHE A 140 2.54 -5.06 2.99
C PHE A 140 3.17 -4.76 1.62
N ARG A 141 4.46 -4.44 1.56
CA ARG A 141 5.25 -4.22 0.33
C ARG A 141 6.19 -5.37 -0.02
N ASN A 142 6.12 -6.47 0.71
CA ASN A 142 7.02 -7.63 0.57
C ASN A 142 8.52 -7.28 0.69
N PHE A 143 8.82 -6.24 1.46
CA PHE A 143 10.18 -5.77 1.69
C PHE A 143 10.79 -6.48 2.91
N LEU A 144 12.04 -6.90 2.79
CA LEU A 144 12.80 -7.52 3.86
C LEU A 144 14.30 -7.22 3.71
N LYS A 145 14.91 -6.64 4.74
CA LYS A 145 16.38 -6.52 4.84
C LYS A 145 17.00 -7.88 5.18
N THR A 146 18.30 -8.01 4.97
CA THR A 146 19.03 -9.27 5.11
C THR A 146 19.27 -9.71 6.55
N ASN A 147 19.34 -8.78 7.50
CA ASN A 147 19.66 -9.06 8.91
C ASN A 147 18.50 -8.66 9.83
N TYR A 148 17.76 -9.66 10.32
CA TYR A 148 16.67 -9.46 11.27
C TYR A 148 16.58 -10.64 12.23
N ALA A 149 16.15 -10.36 13.48
CA ALA A 149 15.99 -11.38 14.54
C ALA A 149 14.55 -11.90 14.67
N VAL A 150 13.56 -11.18 14.10
CA VAL A 150 12.13 -11.47 14.16
C VAL A 150 11.65 -11.84 12.76
N THR A 151 10.72 -12.78 12.65
CA THR A 151 10.24 -13.22 11.34
C THR A 151 9.48 -12.11 10.58
N PRO A 152 9.50 -12.09 9.23
CA PRO A 152 8.80 -11.05 8.45
C PRO A 152 7.30 -11.01 8.72
N GLU A 153 6.67 -12.16 8.96
CA GLU A 153 5.25 -12.26 9.28
C GLU A 153 4.92 -11.68 10.66
N GLU A 154 5.79 -11.84 11.67
CA GLU A 154 5.62 -11.20 12.98
C GLU A 154 5.78 -9.68 12.89
N MET A 155 6.76 -9.19 12.12
CA MET A 155 6.93 -7.76 11.88
C MET A 155 5.73 -7.15 11.11
N MET A 156 5.09 -7.92 10.21
CA MET A 156 3.86 -7.51 9.54
C MET A 156 2.70 -7.35 10.54
N LEU A 157 2.56 -8.28 11.49
CA LEU A 157 1.54 -8.20 12.54
C LEU A 157 1.78 -6.98 13.46
N ASP A 158 3.03 -6.73 13.85
CA ASP A 158 3.39 -5.53 14.63
C ASP A 158 3.00 -4.25 13.89
N LYS A 159 3.36 -4.14 12.60
CA LYS A 159 2.95 -3.01 11.77
C LYS A 159 1.45 -2.87 11.65
N ALA A 160 0.71 -3.95 11.47
CA ALA A 160 -0.73 -3.93 11.44
C ALA A 160 -1.33 -3.40 12.75
N GLN A 161 -0.78 -3.80 13.90
CA GLN A 161 -1.19 -3.30 15.21
C GLN A 161 -0.88 -1.81 15.39
N LEU A 162 0.30 -1.35 14.96
CA LEU A 162 0.65 0.08 15.01
C LEU A 162 -0.29 0.94 14.15
N LEU A 163 -0.75 0.41 13.01
CA LEU A 163 -1.75 1.05 12.15
C LEU A 163 -3.20 0.88 12.66
N GLY A 164 -3.41 0.13 13.76
CA GLY A 164 -4.74 -0.15 14.30
C GLY A 164 -5.59 -1.08 13.43
N LEU A 165 -4.97 -1.91 12.58
CA LEU A 165 -5.66 -2.80 11.66
C LEU A 165 -6.11 -4.09 12.36
N THR A 166 -7.31 -4.54 12.03
CA THR A 166 -7.80 -5.89 12.34
C THR A 166 -7.20 -6.92 11.38
N ALA A 167 -7.32 -8.21 11.71
CA ALA A 167 -6.83 -9.28 10.83
C ALA A 167 -7.49 -9.27 9.43
N PRO A 168 -8.82 -9.06 9.26
CA PRO A 168 -9.40 -8.87 7.94
C PRO A 168 -8.86 -7.64 7.19
N GLU A 169 -8.72 -6.47 7.85
CA GLU A 169 -8.17 -5.27 7.23
C GLU A 169 -6.72 -5.47 6.76
N MET A 170 -5.89 -6.11 7.58
CA MET A 170 -4.53 -6.49 7.20
C MET A 170 -4.55 -7.42 5.98
N THR A 171 -5.42 -8.43 5.98
CA THR A 171 -5.51 -9.43 4.91
C THR A 171 -5.89 -8.78 3.58
N VAL A 172 -6.94 -7.95 3.54
CA VAL A 172 -7.35 -7.28 2.29
C VAL A 172 -6.29 -6.30 1.79
N LEU A 173 -5.62 -5.57 2.70
CA LEU A 173 -4.56 -4.64 2.31
C LEU A 173 -3.37 -5.37 1.68
N VAL A 174 -2.90 -6.46 2.28
CA VAL A 174 -1.80 -7.25 1.68
C VAL A 174 -2.23 -7.79 0.32
N GLY A 175 -3.39 -8.44 0.22
CA GLY A 175 -3.88 -9.02 -1.03
C GLY A 175 -4.06 -7.96 -2.13
N GLY A 176 -4.68 -6.83 -1.81
CA GLY A 176 -4.92 -5.76 -2.77
C GLY A 176 -3.64 -5.06 -3.22
N LEU A 177 -2.73 -4.77 -2.31
CA LEU A 177 -1.43 -4.20 -2.67
C LEU A 177 -0.65 -5.13 -3.62
N ARG A 178 -0.72 -6.47 -3.41
CA ARG A 178 -0.11 -7.44 -4.34
C ARG A 178 -0.75 -7.41 -5.71
N THR A 179 -2.08 -7.35 -5.82
CA THR A 179 -2.76 -7.28 -7.12
C THR A 179 -2.47 -5.96 -7.85
N LEU A 180 -2.18 -4.89 -7.12
CA LEU A 180 -1.76 -3.61 -7.68
C LEU A 180 -0.25 -3.51 -7.96
N GLY A 181 0.48 -4.62 -7.87
CA GLY A 181 1.90 -4.69 -8.19
C GLY A 181 2.83 -4.13 -7.12
N VAL A 182 2.32 -3.87 -5.91
CA VAL A 182 3.13 -3.35 -4.81
C VAL A 182 3.89 -4.50 -4.13
N SER A 183 5.12 -4.67 -4.56
CA SER A 183 6.08 -5.62 -3.98
C SER A 183 7.50 -5.09 -4.21
N SER A 184 8.42 -5.41 -3.32
CA SER A 184 9.84 -5.03 -3.48
C SER A 184 10.55 -5.87 -4.54
N ASP A 185 9.97 -7.02 -4.84
CA ASP A 185 10.41 -7.94 -5.88
C ASP A 185 9.17 -8.60 -6.56
N ASP A 186 9.36 -9.66 -7.32
CA ASP A 186 8.29 -10.34 -8.06
C ASP A 186 7.49 -11.36 -7.21
N ARG A 187 7.83 -11.55 -5.94
CA ARG A 187 7.13 -12.49 -5.05
C ARG A 187 5.76 -11.96 -4.63
N GLY A 188 4.79 -12.84 -4.61
CA GLY A 188 3.41 -12.51 -4.22
C GLY A 188 2.62 -11.80 -5.31
N LEU A 189 3.23 -11.44 -6.44
CA LEU A 189 2.54 -10.87 -7.60
C LEU A 189 1.89 -12.01 -8.39
N PHE A 190 0.64 -12.33 -8.06
CA PHE A 190 -0.07 -13.46 -8.64
C PHE A 190 -1.03 -13.04 -9.76
N SER A 191 -1.39 -11.76 -9.83
CA SER A 191 -2.21 -11.23 -10.91
C SER A 191 -1.39 -11.03 -12.19
N SER A 192 -2.00 -11.25 -13.33
CA SER A 192 -1.42 -10.93 -14.64
C SER A 192 -1.60 -9.46 -15.04
N ASP A 193 -2.48 -8.74 -14.36
CA ASP A 193 -2.79 -7.32 -14.60
C ASP A 193 -2.75 -6.52 -13.29
N ASN A 194 -1.69 -5.75 -13.12
CA ASN A 194 -1.49 -4.89 -11.95
C ASN A 194 -2.32 -3.58 -12.00
N ASN A 195 -3.13 -3.39 -13.05
CA ASN A 195 -4.02 -2.23 -13.16
C ASN A 195 -5.44 -2.53 -12.67
N ASN A 196 -5.70 -3.75 -12.21
CA ASN A 196 -7.01 -4.17 -11.70
C ASN A 196 -6.93 -4.63 -10.25
N LEU A 197 -7.75 -4.04 -9.40
CA LEU A 197 -7.93 -4.51 -8.03
C LEU A 197 -8.89 -5.71 -8.03
N SER A 198 -8.34 -6.91 -7.95
CA SER A 198 -9.08 -8.18 -7.97
C SER A 198 -8.77 -9.03 -6.75
N ASN A 199 -9.53 -10.10 -6.54
CA ASN A 199 -9.26 -11.10 -5.51
C ASN A 199 -8.31 -12.22 -5.97
N ASP A 200 -7.62 -12.05 -7.09
CA ASP A 200 -6.69 -13.03 -7.68
C ASP A 200 -5.59 -13.49 -6.72
N TYR A 201 -5.14 -12.61 -5.83
CA TYR A 201 -4.17 -12.98 -4.83
C TYR A 201 -4.63 -14.16 -3.98
N PHE A 202 -5.87 -14.13 -3.51
CA PHE A 202 -6.42 -15.17 -2.63
C PHE A 202 -6.78 -16.44 -3.40
N THR A 203 -7.41 -16.33 -4.55
CA THR A 203 -7.76 -17.49 -5.38
C THR A 203 -6.52 -18.26 -5.80
N THR A 204 -5.45 -17.54 -6.12
CA THR A 204 -4.17 -18.10 -6.54
C THR A 204 -3.39 -18.69 -5.37
N LEU A 205 -3.36 -18.00 -4.20
CA LEU A 205 -2.68 -18.48 -3.01
C LEU A 205 -3.27 -19.82 -2.51
N LEU A 206 -4.59 -19.95 -2.61
CA LEU A 206 -5.34 -21.11 -2.11
C LEU A 206 -5.56 -22.20 -3.18
N ASP A 207 -4.99 -22.05 -4.37
CA ASP A 207 -5.08 -23.03 -5.46
C ASP A 207 -4.48 -24.38 -5.04
N MET A 208 -5.33 -25.40 -4.94
CA MET A 208 -4.94 -26.75 -4.56
C MET A 208 -4.15 -27.49 -5.65
N GLY A 209 -4.16 -26.99 -6.87
CA GLY A 209 -3.31 -27.47 -7.98
C GLY A 209 -1.83 -27.11 -7.81
N VAL A 210 -1.52 -26.19 -6.90
CA VAL A 210 -0.16 -25.71 -6.63
C VAL A 210 0.43 -26.34 -5.36
N LYS A 211 1.71 -26.68 -5.43
CA LYS A 211 2.52 -27.09 -4.27
C LYS A 211 3.63 -26.06 -4.03
N TRP A 212 3.68 -25.51 -2.83
CA TRP A 212 4.74 -24.58 -2.44
C TRP A 212 5.99 -25.34 -1.99
N LYS A 213 7.14 -24.98 -2.59
CA LYS A 213 8.45 -25.56 -2.29
C LYS A 213 9.41 -24.45 -1.86
N PRO A 214 10.05 -24.55 -0.68
CA PRO A 214 11.04 -23.57 -0.25
C PRO A 214 12.26 -23.57 -1.18
N THR A 215 12.71 -22.37 -1.56
CA THR A 215 13.91 -22.12 -2.38
C THR A 215 14.92 -21.24 -1.65
N GLY A 216 14.56 -20.71 -0.48
CA GLY A 216 15.38 -19.88 0.39
C GLY A 216 14.70 -19.64 1.73
N SER A 217 15.30 -18.82 2.58
CA SER A 217 14.75 -18.48 3.90
C SER A 217 13.43 -17.73 3.83
N ASN A 218 13.21 -16.94 2.77
CA ASN A 218 12.00 -16.13 2.54
C ASN A 218 11.52 -16.26 1.10
N SER A 219 11.76 -17.38 0.43
CA SER A 219 11.35 -17.58 -0.96
C SER A 219 10.81 -18.97 -1.17
N TYR A 220 9.70 -19.06 -1.91
CA TYR A 220 9.00 -20.30 -2.23
C TYR A 220 8.56 -20.28 -3.69
N ASP A 221 8.78 -21.41 -4.39
CA ASP A 221 8.25 -21.65 -5.72
C ASP A 221 6.90 -22.36 -5.63
N GLY A 222 5.89 -21.83 -6.29
CA GLY A 222 4.60 -22.46 -6.51
C GLY A 222 4.69 -23.39 -7.74
N ILE A 223 4.67 -24.69 -7.50
CA ILE A 223 4.87 -25.73 -8.51
C ILE A 223 3.52 -26.36 -8.86
N ASP A 224 3.20 -26.40 -10.14
CA ASP A 224 2.05 -27.15 -10.65
C ASP A 224 2.21 -28.63 -10.32
N ARG A 225 1.20 -29.23 -9.69
CA ARG A 225 1.26 -30.63 -9.23
C ARG A 225 1.23 -31.64 -10.38
N SER A 226 0.67 -31.25 -11.53
CA SER A 226 0.53 -32.13 -12.69
C SER A 226 1.74 -32.11 -13.59
N THR A 227 2.30 -30.93 -13.82
CA THR A 227 3.40 -30.73 -14.79
C THR A 227 4.77 -30.59 -14.14
N GLY A 228 4.84 -30.23 -12.87
CA GLY A 228 6.07 -29.89 -12.16
C GLY A 228 6.67 -28.53 -12.53
N ALA A 229 5.98 -27.73 -13.33
CA ALA A 229 6.44 -26.41 -13.73
C ALA A 229 6.31 -25.41 -12.57
N VAL A 230 7.27 -24.47 -12.49
CA VAL A 230 7.18 -23.32 -11.57
C VAL A 230 6.24 -22.30 -12.20
N LEU A 231 5.14 -22.00 -11.54
CA LEU A 231 4.11 -21.06 -12.02
C LEU A 231 4.29 -19.66 -11.43
N ARG A 232 4.73 -19.57 -10.17
CA ARG A 232 4.76 -18.31 -9.40
C ARG A 232 5.72 -18.38 -8.22
N ARG A 233 5.99 -17.25 -7.61
CA ARG A 233 6.82 -17.15 -6.40
C ARG A 233 6.10 -16.44 -5.27
N ALA A 234 6.39 -16.83 -4.05
CA ALA A 234 5.84 -16.23 -2.83
C ALA A 234 6.92 -16.05 -1.76
N SER A 235 6.68 -15.12 -0.85
CA SER A 235 7.43 -14.99 0.39
C SER A 235 6.75 -15.73 1.55
N ARG A 236 7.42 -15.82 2.71
CA ARG A 236 6.80 -16.28 3.96
C ARG A 236 5.58 -15.43 4.32
N THR A 237 5.67 -14.11 4.13
CA THR A 237 4.59 -13.17 4.40
C THR A 237 3.35 -13.45 3.54
N ASP A 238 3.53 -13.87 2.29
CA ASP A 238 2.40 -14.25 1.44
C ASP A 238 1.80 -15.58 1.91
N LEU A 239 2.64 -16.58 2.20
CA LEU A 239 2.17 -17.92 2.52
C LEU A 239 1.49 -18.04 3.90
N VAL A 240 1.72 -17.10 4.82
CA VAL A 240 1.04 -17.11 6.12
C VAL A 240 -0.48 -17.00 5.98
N PHE A 241 -0.98 -16.31 4.95
CA PHE A 241 -2.41 -16.21 4.66
C PHE A 241 -3.03 -17.52 4.16
N GLY A 242 -2.22 -18.47 3.72
CA GLY A 242 -2.67 -19.81 3.35
C GLY A 242 -2.37 -20.89 4.39
N SER A 243 -1.49 -20.62 5.37
CA SER A 243 -0.99 -21.61 6.34
C SER A 243 -1.46 -21.38 7.78
N ASN A 244 -1.64 -20.14 8.21
CA ASN A 244 -2.23 -19.82 9.50
C ASN A 244 -3.75 -20.04 9.45
N SER A 245 -4.31 -20.82 10.37
CA SER A 245 -5.73 -21.20 10.32
C SER A 245 -6.70 -20.03 10.34
N GLN A 246 -6.43 -18.99 11.12
CA GLN A 246 -7.28 -17.80 11.20
C GLN A 246 -7.18 -16.92 9.94
N LEU A 247 -5.96 -16.65 9.49
CA LEU A 247 -5.74 -15.83 8.27
C LEU A 247 -6.23 -16.57 7.03
N ARG A 248 -6.06 -17.90 6.98
CA ARG A 248 -6.59 -18.74 5.91
C ARG A 248 -8.12 -18.68 5.83
N ALA A 249 -8.82 -18.78 6.95
CA ALA A 249 -10.28 -18.66 6.96
C ALA A 249 -10.77 -17.31 6.42
N ILE A 250 -10.04 -16.22 6.72
CA ILE A 250 -10.33 -14.88 6.16
C ILE A 250 -10.03 -14.87 4.66
N ALA A 251 -8.88 -15.40 4.23
CA ALA A 251 -8.49 -15.47 2.83
C ALA A 251 -9.49 -16.30 2.00
N GLU A 252 -10.02 -17.41 2.54
CA GLU A 252 -11.05 -18.24 1.90
C GLU A 252 -12.36 -17.49 1.65
N VAL A 253 -12.73 -16.53 2.52
CA VAL A 253 -13.91 -15.67 2.28
C VAL A 253 -13.69 -14.80 1.04
N TYR A 254 -12.50 -14.19 0.90
CA TYR A 254 -12.20 -13.33 -0.24
C TYR A 254 -11.89 -14.12 -1.53
N ALA A 255 -11.50 -15.37 -1.42
CA ALA A 255 -11.25 -16.23 -2.59
C ALA A 255 -12.52 -16.75 -3.28
N GLN A 256 -13.71 -16.53 -2.69
CA GLN A 256 -14.97 -16.96 -3.30
C GLN A 256 -15.28 -16.15 -4.55
N ASN A 257 -15.84 -16.81 -5.58
CA ASN A 257 -16.05 -16.22 -6.90
C ASN A 257 -17.04 -15.03 -6.89
N ASP A 258 -17.92 -14.95 -5.92
CA ASP A 258 -18.94 -13.89 -5.77
C ASP A 258 -18.52 -12.78 -4.78
N ASN A 259 -17.33 -12.88 -4.17
CA ASN A 259 -16.87 -11.98 -3.14
C ASN A 259 -15.86 -10.91 -3.62
N GLU A 260 -15.64 -10.77 -4.92
CA GLU A 260 -14.73 -9.72 -5.44
C GLU A 260 -15.20 -8.32 -5.06
N HIS A 261 -16.51 -8.05 -5.14
CA HIS A 261 -17.08 -6.76 -4.74
C HIS A 261 -16.87 -6.50 -3.23
N LYS A 262 -17.09 -7.53 -2.39
CA LYS A 262 -16.83 -7.44 -0.96
C LYS A 262 -15.35 -7.14 -0.68
N PHE A 263 -14.44 -7.84 -1.37
CA PHE A 263 -13.01 -7.61 -1.26
C PHE A 263 -12.64 -6.16 -1.59
N LYS A 264 -13.12 -5.61 -2.73
CA LYS A 264 -12.88 -4.22 -3.13
C LYS A 264 -13.40 -3.22 -2.09
N THR A 265 -14.61 -3.45 -1.57
CA THR A 265 -15.22 -2.60 -0.55
C THR A 265 -14.41 -2.60 0.75
N ASP A 266 -14.04 -3.77 1.23
CA ASP A 266 -13.28 -3.93 2.48
C ASP A 266 -11.85 -3.38 2.32
N PHE A 267 -11.23 -3.56 1.15
CA PHE A 267 -9.92 -2.98 0.83
C PHE A 267 -9.98 -1.45 0.87
N ILE A 268 -10.96 -0.83 0.22
CA ILE A 268 -11.13 0.64 0.20
C ILE A 268 -11.36 1.18 1.61
N ALA A 269 -12.16 0.49 2.42
CA ALA A 269 -12.40 0.87 3.81
C ALA A 269 -11.11 0.80 4.64
N ALA A 270 -10.34 -0.28 4.53
CA ALA A 270 -9.06 -0.44 5.22
C ALA A 270 -8.00 0.56 4.72
N TRP A 271 -7.97 0.83 3.42
CA TRP A 271 -7.11 1.85 2.82
C TRP A 271 -7.42 3.24 3.38
N THR A 272 -8.68 3.64 3.35
CA THR A 272 -9.13 4.95 3.86
C THR A 272 -8.78 5.14 5.35
N LYS A 273 -8.79 4.06 6.12
CA LYS A 273 -8.41 4.07 7.54
C LYS A 273 -6.92 4.36 7.74
N VAL A 274 -6.06 3.91 6.83
CA VAL A 274 -4.60 4.13 6.91
C VAL A 274 -4.22 5.50 6.39
N MET A 275 -4.93 6.02 5.37
CA MET A 275 -4.69 7.32 4.74
C MET A 275 -5.18 8.48 5.61
#